data_25edb7245507853eac8279e1b1c0cdf0
#
_entry.id   25edb7245507853eac8279e1b1c0cdf0
#
_cell.length_a   1.000
_cell.length_b   1.000
_cell.length_c   1.000
_cell.angle_alpha   90.00
_cell.angle_beta   90.00
_cell.angle_gamma   90.00
#
_symmetry.space_group_name_H-M   'P 1'
#
loop_
_entity.id
_entity.type
_entity.pdbx_description
1 polymer ?
#
loop_
_entity_poly.entity_id
_entity_poly.type
_entity_poly.pdbx_seq_one_letter_code
_entity_poly.pdbx_strand_id
1 'polypeptide(L)'
;MRIKPQTPFAGDAPCPTMHIARGEPGSGEETPIENFDDTQVRAALPMTRVIAAMEPAFRAISSGLAHIPVRQRLPLADAGANMLVMPAAVPGWPFASVKIVSVCPANRARGLKTINGAILAFDAHTGLPRAHIAAEALTALRTGAASGLATRLLARPDADRLALFGCGAQAATQLEAIHCVRPLREVLVFGRDAGVAAAFCTRWSTALGLPVRPGLRREIPTALIVATATTAMDPLFALEELHPEAHVNAVGSFTPQACELPPALLASARVVVDQREGCLQEAGEFHRARAAGLLDGRPDPQELGELLEANATAATRGGGHTVFKSVGNALQDLACVCALLSPAQ
;
A
#
# COMPACT_ATOMS: atom_id res chain seq x y z
N MET A 1 -12.25 41.85 3.73
CA MET A 1 -10.97 41.21 3.40
C MET A 1 -11.11 40.60 2.02
N ARG A 2 -10.51 41.24 0.97
CA ARG A 2 -10.72 40.86 -0.44
C ARG A 2 -9.70 39.75 -0.79
N ILE A 3 -10.23 38.64 -1.30
CA ILE A 3 -9.43 37.52 -1.83
C ILE A 3 -8.89 37.94 -3.20
N LYS A 4 -7.55 37.92 -3.38
CA LYS A 4 -6.91 38.16 -4.67
C LYS A 4 -7.06 36.94 -5.59
N PRO A 5 -7.30 37.11 -6.90
CA PRO A 5 -7.30 35.99 -7.84
C PRO A 5 -5.88 35.50 -8.08
N GLN A 6 -5.71 34.16 -8.07
CA GLN A 6 -4.48 33.48 -8.44
C GLN A 6 -4.32 33.46 -9.96
N THR A 7 -3.14 33.79 -10.44
CA THR A 7 -2.72 33.75 -11.85
C THR A 7 -2.63 32.29 -12.36
N PRO A 8 -2.94 32.02 -13.64
CA PRO A 8 -2.80 30.69 -14.20
C PRO A 8 -1.32 30.32 -14.43
N PHE A 9 -0.93 29.12 -14.00
CA PHE A 9 0.38 28.52 -14.28
C PHE A 9 0.41 28.06 -15.75
N ALA A 10 1.34 28.62 -16.51
CA ALA A 10 1.73 28.09 -17.82
C ALA A 10 2.87 27.10 -17.63
N GLY A 11 2.72 25.89 -18.16
CA GLY A 11 3.76 24.87 -18.17
C GLY A 11 3.21 23.58 -18.79
N ASP A 12 3.17 23.53 -20.14
CA ASP A 12 2.84 22.32 -20.91
C ASP A 12 3.98 21.32 -20.84
N ALA A 13 3.85 20.30 -19.97
CA ALA A 13 4.54 19.01 -20.13
C ALA A 13 3.47 17.94 -20.38
N PRO A 14 3.55 17.12 -21.45
CA PRO A 14 2.53 16.12 -21.73
C PRO A 14 2.58 15.03 -20.66
N CYS A 15 1.49 14.92 -19.91
CA CYS A 15 1.18 13.80 -19.03
C CYS A 15 1.18 12.50 -19.87
N PRO A 16 1.76 11.38 -19.41
CA PRO A 16 1.60 10.11 -20.08
C PRO A 16 0.12 9.74 -20.10
N THR A 17 -0.51 9.96 -21.24
CA THR A 17 -1.91 9.67 -21.50
C THR A 17 -2.13 8.17 -21.40
N MET A 18 -2.90 7.75 -20.42
CA MET A 18 -3.58 6.47 -20.43
C MET A 18 -4.60 6.54 -21.57
N HIS A 19 -4.22 6.02 -22.77
CA HIS A 19 -5.13 5.97 -23.93
C HIS A 19 -6.27 4.99 -23.63
N ILE A 20 -7.36 5.51 -23.09
CA ILE A 20 -8.64 4.81 -23.02
C ILE A 20 -9.47 5.33 -24.19
N ALA A 21 -9.91 4.42 -25.04
CA ALA A 21 -10.82 4.74 -26.15
C ALA A 21 -12.06 5.49 -25.60
N ARG A 22 -12.33 6.69 -26.13
CA ARG A 22 -13.51 7.45 -25.82
C ARG A 22 -14.71 6.70 -26.37
N GLY A 23 -15.51 6.09 -25.48
CA GLY A 23 -16.86 5.68 -25.84
C GLY A 23 -17.66 6.93 -26.18
N GLU A 24 -18.40 6.92 -27.29
CA GLU A 24 -19.30 7.98 -27.67
C GLU A 24 -20.35 8.20 -26.55
N PRO A 25 -20.83 9.45 -26.32
CA PRO A 25 -21.90 9.71 -25.37
C PRO A 25 -23.17 9.00 -25.85
N GLY A 26 -23.40 7.81 -25.31
CA GLY A 26 -24.62 7.05 -25.57
C GLY A 26 -25.84 7.76 -25.00
N SER A 27 -26.96 7.62 -25.69
CA SER A 27 -28.36 7.93 -25.32
C SER A 27 -28.56 7.81 -23.82
N GLY A 28 -29.22 8.79 -23.18
CA GLY A 28 -29.41 8.99 -21.73
C GLY A 28 -30.03 7.83 -20.90
N GLU A 29 -29.62 6.61 -21.17
CA GLU A 29 -29.90 5.45 -20.31
C GLU A 29 -28.92 5.47 -19.13
N GLU A 30 -29.47 5.52 -17.92
CA GLU A 30 -28.69 5.36 -16.69
C GLU A 30 -27.99 3.99 -16.72
N THR A 31 -26.66 4.01 -16.86
CA THR A 31 -25.88 2.77 -16.72
C THR A 31 -26.06 2.24 -15.30
N PRO A 32 -26.50 0.99 -15.11
CA PRO A 32 -26.72 0.45 -13.78
C PRO A 32 -25.41 0.42 -12.97
N ILE A 33 -25.53 0.69 -11.66
CA ILE A 33 -24.39 0.63 -10.74
C ILE A 33 -23.93 -0.83 -10.62
N GLU A 34 -22.68 -1.09 -10.99
CA GLU A 34 -22.07 -2.41 -10.85
C GLU A 34 -21.75 -2.71 -9.38
N ASN A 35 -21.90 -3.98 -8.97
CA ASN A 35 -21.56 -4.42 -7.62
C ASN A 35 -20.46 -5.48 -7.68
N PHE A 36 -19.36 -5.25 -6.96
CA PHE A 36 -18.24 -6.19 -6.88
C PHE A 36 -18.04 -6.63 -5.43
N ASP A 37 -18.21 -7.92 -5.16
CA ASP A 37 -17.80 -8.53 -3.91
C ASP A 37 -16.29 -8.84 -3.89
N ASP A 38 -15.78 -9.27 -2.73
CA ASP A 38 -14.34 -9.58 -2.55
C ASP A 38 -13.86 -10.70 -3.50
N THR A 39 -14.71 -11.65 -3.86
CA THR A 39 -14.37 -12.74 -4.78
C THR A 39 -14.24 -12.24 -6.20
N GLN A 40 -15.19 -11.42 -6.64
CA GLN A 40 -15.17 -10.79 -7.97
C GLN A 40 -13.98 -9.83 -8.11
N VAL A 41 -13.68 -9.03 -7.09
CA VAL A 41 -12.50 -8.15 -7.06
C VAL A 41 -11.21 -8.96 -7.23
N ARG A 42 -11.05 -10.06 -6.48
CA ARG A 42 -9.86 -10.91 -6.61
C ARG A 42 -9.74 -11.59 -7.97
N ALA A 43 -10.84 -12.03 -8.55
CA ALA A 43 -10.86 -12.67 -9.87
C ALA A 43 -10.50 -11.69 -10.99
N ALA A 44 -10.97 -10.44 -10.90
CA ALA A 44 -10.75 -9.42 -11.93
C ALA A 44 -9.38 -8.71 -11.83
N LEU A 45 -8.74 -8.74 -10.65
CA LEU A 45 -7.51 -8.02 -10.35
C LEU A 45 -6.37 -8.97 -9.95
N PRO A 46 -5.73 -9.67 -10.91
CA PRO A 46 -4.51 -10.41 -10.63
C PRO A 46 -3.41 -9.44 -10.15
N MET A 47 -2.55 -9.91 -9.23
CA MET A 47 -1.56 -9.06 -8.55
C MET A 47 -0.64 -8.30 -9.51
N THR A 48 -0.26 -8.90 -10.62
CA THR A 48 0.58 -8.25 -11.65
C THR A 48 -0.11 -7.01 -12.25
N ARG A 49 -1.43 -7.09 -12.49
CA ARG A 49 -2.23 -5.95 -12.99
C ARG A 49 -2.33 -4.84 -11.93
N VAL A 50 -2.48 -5.23 -10.67
CA VAL A 50 -2.54 -4.25 -9.57
C VAL A 50 -1.19 -3.57 -9.36
N ILE A 51 -0.07 -4.30 -9.44
CA ILE A 51 1.28 -3.70 -9.37
C ILE A 51 1.47 -2.68 -10.51
N ALA A 52 1.06 -3.01 -11.73
CA ALA A 52 1.14 -2.09 -12.86
C ALA A 52 0.28 -0.83 -12.65
N ALA A 53 -0.90 -0.96 -12.05
CA ALA A 53 -1.78 0.17 -11.74
C ALA A 53 -1.20 1.11 -10.67
N MET A 54 -0.28 0.65 -9.82
CA MET A 54 0.37 1.49 -8.80
C MET A 54 1.34 2.52 -9.41
N GLU A 55 1.96 2.25 -10.54
CA GLU A 55 2.94 3.18 -11.14
C GLU A 55 2.33 4.55 -11.48
N PRO A 56 1.26 4.65 -12.28
CA PRO A 56 0.64 5.95 -12.56
C PRO A 56 0.08 6.62 -11.31
N ALA A 57 -0.39 5.83 -10.31
CA ALA A 57 -0.86 6.39 -9.06
C ALA A 57 0.25 7.08 -8.28
N PHE A 58 1.40 6.43 -8.08
CA PHE A 58 2.51 7.04 -7.36
C PHE A 58 3.14 8.21 -8.11
N ARG A 59 3.21 8.17 -9.44
CA ARG A 59 3.61 9.32 -10.25
C ARG A 59 2.68 10.51 -10.04
N ALA A 60 1.35 10.30 -10.03
CA ALA A 60 0.36 11.35 -9.80
C ALA A 60 0.46 11.95 -8.39
N ILE A 61 0.83 11.16 -7.37
CA ILE A 61 1.08 11.68 -6.01
C ILE A 61 2.28 12.61 -6.03
N SER A 62 3.44 12.12 -6.48
CA SER A 62 4.71 12.85 -6.39
C SER A 62 4.76 14.07 -7.32
N SER A 63 3.98 14.08 -8.41
CA SER A 63 3.83 15.26 -9.28
C SER A 63 2.82 16.29 -8.75
N GLY A 64 2.11 15.99 -7.65
CA GLY A 64 1.08 16.89 -7.09
C GLY A 64 -0.22 16.96 -7.89
N LEU A 65 -0.42 16.07 -8.88
CA LEU A 65 -1.66 16.02 -9.67
C LEU A 65 -2.82 15.35 -8.93
N ALA A 66 -2.52 14.50 -7.95
CA ALA A 66 -3.54 13.75 -7.23
C ALA A 66 -4.28 14.63 -6.21
N HIS A 67 -5.60 14.64 -6.28
CA HIS A 67 -6.45 15.21 -5.23
C HIS A 67 -6.82 14.10 -4.23
N ILE A 68 -6.03 13.98 -3.17
CA ILE A 68 -6.18 12.99 -2.10
C ILE A 68 -6.13 13.69 -0.73
N PRO A 69 -7.22 14.31 -0.30
CA PRO A 69 -7.27 14.94 1.02
C PRO A 69 -6.89 13.95 2.11
N VAL A 70 -6.31 14.46 3.19
CA VAL A 70 -6.07 13.65 4.41
C VAL A 70 -7.39 13.00 4.81
N ARG A 71 -7.32 11.70 5.13
CA ARG A 71 -8.51 10.93 5.52
C ARG A 71 -9.28 11.59 6.65
N GLN A 72 -10.56 11.78 6.45
CA GLN A 72 -11.44 12.30 7.50
C GLN A 72 -11.78 11.15 8.46
N ARG A 73 -11.69 11.43 9.75
CA ARG A 73 -12.06 10.50 10.82
C ARG A 73 -13.34 10.97 11.48
N LEU A 74 -14.39 10.14 11.39
CA LEU A 74 -15.65 10.33 12.10
C LEU A 74 -15.72 9.33 13.26
N PRO A 75 -15.70 9.79 14.53
CA PRO A 75 -15.85 8.91 15.66
C PRO A 75 -17.27 8.35 15.74
N LEU A 76 -17.38 7.04 15.95
CA LEU A 76 -18.62 6.34 16.29
C LEU A 76 -18.57 6.05 17.79
N ALA A 77 -18.88 7.07 18.61
CA ALA A 77 -18.60 7.08 20.03
C ALA A 77 -19.24 5.90 20.78
N ASP A 78 -20.51 5.59 20.52
CA ASP A 78 -21.25 4.51 21.19
C ASP A 78 -20.67 3.11 20.90
N ALA A 79 -19.99 2.96 19.79
CA ALA A 79 -19.34 1.71 19.37
C ALA A 79 -17.86 1.65 19.75
N GLY A 80 -17.27 2.73 20.29
CA GLY A 80 -15.82 2.85 20.46
C GLY A 80 -15.05 2.67 19.13
N ALA A 81 -15.67 3.05 18.02
CA ALA A 81 -15.19 2.82 16.66
C ALA A 81 -14.91 4.13 15.92
N ASN A 82 -14.29 4.04 14.78
CA ASN A 82 -14.09 5.17 13.87
C ASN A 82 -14.52 4.81 12.46
N MET A 83 -15.12 5.75 11.76
CA MET A 83 -15.31 5.69 10.32
C MET A 83 -14.28 6.61 9.65
N LEU A 84 -13.64 6.11 8.59
CA LEU A 84 -12.68 6.84 7.78
C LEU A 84 -13.29 7.09 6.41
N VAL A 85 -13.23 8.33 5.93
CA VAL A 85 -13.66 8.72 4.58
C VAL A 85 -12.45 9.15 3.79
N MET A 86 -12.22 8.51 2.65
CA MET A 86 -10.99 8.60 1.86
C MET A 86 -11.33 8.83 0.37
N PRO A 87 -11.57 10.07 -0.03
CA PRO A 87 -11.81 10.41 -1.44
C PRO A 87 -10.51 10.49 -2.24
N ALA A 88 -10.61 10.23 -3.55
CA ALA A 88 -9.52 10.42 -4.51
C ALA A 88 -10.03 10.79 -5.89
N ALA A 89 -9.32 11.70 -6.54
CA ALA A 89 -9.50 12.04 -7.94
C ALA A 89 -8.14 12.46 -8.55
N VAL A 90 -7.99 12.24 -9.86
CA VAL A 90 -6.84 12.73 -10.63
C VAL A 90 -7.35 13.34 -11.92
N PRO A 91 -6.94 14.56 -12.29
CA PRO A 91 -7.31 15.15 -13.56
C PRO A 91 -6.98 14.23 -14.74
N GLY A 92 -7.95 14.02 -15.63
CA GLY A 92 -7.80 13.14 -16.78
C GLY A 92 -8.00 11.65 -16.52
N TRP A 93 -8.17 11.19 -15.29
CA TRP A 93 -8.57 9.81 -15.00
C TRP A 93 -10.07 9.61 -15.23
N PRO A 94 -10.49 8.38 -15.64
CA PRO A 94 -11.89 8.13 -16.00
C PRO A 94 -12.82 8.08 -14.81
N PHE A 95 -12.28 7.83 -13.61
CA PHE A 95 -13.07 7.68 -12.39
C PHE A 95 -12.53 8.54 -11.26
N ALA A 96 -13.42 8.93 -10.36
CA ALA A 96 -13.13 9.34 -8.99
C ALA A 96 -13.69 8.27 -8.04
N SER A 97 -13.16 8.20 -6.82
CA SER A 97 -13.66 7.23 -5.84
C SER A 97 -13.69 7.79 -4.43
N VAL A 98 -14.54 7.22 -3.60
CA VAL A 98 -14.52 7.41 -2.16
C VAL A 98 -14.57 6.06 -1.46
N LYS A 99 -13.54 5.77 -0.65
CA LYS A 99 -13.55 4.63 0.25
C LYS A 99 -14.07 5.06 1.61
N ILE A 100 -15.03 4.31 2.13
CA ILE A 100 -15.55 4.47 3.48
C ILE A 100 -15.24 3.18 4.25
N VAL A 101 -14.51 3.30 5.37
CA VAL A 101 -14.08 2.16 6.19
C VAL A 101 -14.43 2.42 7.64
N SER A 102 -15.12 1.49 8.29
CA SER A 102 -15.30 1.48 9.74
C SER A 102 -14.28 0.57 10.42
N VAL A 103 -13.67 1.06 11.48
CA VAL A 103 -12.75 0.31 12.33
C VAL A 103 -13.39 0.18 13.71
N CYS A 104 -13.88 -1.02 14.03
CA CYS A 104 -14.58 -1.32 15.27
C CYS A 104 -13.87 -2.46 16.03
N PRO A 105 -12.93 -2.16 16.94
CA PRO A 105 -12.16 -3.17 17.67
C PRO A 105 -13.03 -4.13 18.50
N ALA A 106 -14.15 -3.65 19.04
CA ALA A 106 -15.09 -4.45 19.83
C ALA A 106 -15.77 -5.59 19.04
N ASN A 107 -15.79 -5.51 17.73
CA ASN A 107 -16.34 -6.55 16.87
C ASN A 107 -15.63 -7.91 17.02
N ARG A 108 -14.34 -7.90 17.37
CA ARG A 108 -13.59 -9.14 17.61
C ARG A 108 -14.22 -10.02 18.69
N ALA A 109 -14.70 -9.42 19.76
CA ALA A 109 -15.37 -10.15 20.85
C ALA A 109 -16.76 -10.70 20.44
N ARG A 110 -17.32 -10.19 19.34
CA ARG A 110 -18.60 -10.60 18.78
C ARG A 110 -18.45 -11.58 17.61
N GLY A 111 -17.22 -12.00 17.26
CA GLY A 111 -16.95 -12.84 16.09
C GLY A 111 -17.16 -12.12 14.75
N LEU A 112 -17.25 -10.78 14.75
CA LEU A 112 -17.43 -9.95 13.57
C LEU A 112 -16.12 -9.39 13.08
N LYS A 113 -16.05 -8.99 11.81
CA LYS A 113 -14.89 -8.31 11.24
C LYS A 113 -14.65 -6.96 11.94
N THR A 114 -13.42 -6.71 12.33
CA THR A 114 -13.01 -5.43 12.96
C THR A 114 -13.03 -4.28 11.95
N ILE A 115 -12.72 -4.56 10.69
CA ILE A 115 -12.68 -3.58 9.59
C ILE A 115 -13.74 -3.97 8.58
N ASN A 116 -14.62 -3.02 8.25
CA ASN A 116 -15.64 -3.17 7.22
C ASN A 116 -15.62 -1.92 6.35
N GLY A 117 -15.78 -2.08 5.05
CA GLY A 117 -15.74 -0.91 4.17
C GLY A 117 -16.25 -1.19 2.79
N ALA A 118 -16.56 -0.10 2.10
CA ALA A 118 -16.98 -0.07 0.72
C ALA A 118 -16.25 1.06 -0.02
N ILE A 119 -16.12 0.91 -1.33
CA ILE A 119 -15.64 1.93 -2.24
C ILE A 119 -16.77 2.23 -3.22
N LEU A 120 -17.10 3.52 -3.36
CA LEU A 120 -17.98 4.02 -4.41
C LEU A 120 -17.12 4.64 -5.50
N ALA A 121 -17.34 4.21 -6.74
CA ALA A 121 -16.71 4.76 -7.93
C ALA A 121 -17.71 5.64 -8.68
N PHE A 122 -17.22 6.77 -9.18
CA PHE A 122 -17.98 7.74 -9.95
C PHE A 122 -17.28 7.99 -11.28
N ASP A 123 -18.02 8.13 -12.34
CA ASP A 123 -17.51 8.62 -13.61
C ASP A 123 -17.02 10.07 -13.43
N ALA A 124 -15.75 10.32 -13.76
CA ALA A 124 -15.12 11.62 -13.48
C ALA A 124 -15.61 12.75 -14.39
N HIS A 125 -16.29 12.43 -15.51
CA HIS A 125 -16.81 13.44 -16.45
C HIS A 125 -18.26 13.82 -16.15
N THR A 126 -19.08 12.81 -15.78
CA THR A 126 -20.52 13.01 -15.59
C THR A 126 -20.92 13.10 -14.13
N GLY A 127 -20.07 12.65 -13.20
CA GLY A 127 -20.39 12.53 -11.78
C GLY A 127 -21.37 11.41 -11.44
N LEU A 128 -21.74 10.57 -12.39
CA LEU A 128 -22.65 9.47 -12.16
C LEU A 128 -21.98 8.32 -11.38
N PRO A 129 -22.67 7.70 -10.43
CA PRO A 129 -22.14 6.51 -9.73
C PRO A 129 -22.02 5.34 -10.73
N ARG A 130 -20.90 4.63 -10.68
CA ARG A 130 -20.55 3.53 -11.59
C ARG A 130 -20.46 2.19 -10.89
N ALA A 131 -19.89 2.14 -9.69
CA ALA A 131 -19.74 0.89 -9.00
C ALA A 131 -19.76 1.05 -7.48
N HIS A 132 -20.23 -0.01 -6.82
CA HIS A 132 -20.05 -0.29 -5.41
C HIS A 132 -19.12 -1.52 -5.28
N ILE A 133 -18.00 -1.37 -4.56
CA ILE A 133 -16.93 -2.36 -4.51
C ILE A 133 -16.63 -2.70 -3.05
N ALA A 134 -16.60 -3.99 -2.70
CA ALA A 134 -16.16 -4.45 -1.40
C ALA A 134 -14.70 -4.03 -1.14
N ALA A 135 -14.44 -3.36 -0.01
CA ALA A 135 -13.15 -2.73 0.22
C ALA A 135 -12.07 -3.68 0.75
N GLU A 136 -12.41 -4.85 1.30
CA GLU A 136 -11.45 -5.72 1.98
C GLU A 136 -10.41 -6.30 1.01
N ALA A 137 -10.86 -7.01 -0.01
CA ALA A 137 -9.99 -7.61 -1.01
C ALA A 137 -9.18 -6.55 -1.77
N LEU A 138 -9.83 -5.46 -2.19
CA LEU A 138 -9.19 -4.38 -2.92
C LEU A 138 -8.10 -3.70 -2.05
N THR A 139 -8.39 -3.40 -0.77
CA THR A 139 -7.42 -2.83 0.15
C THR A 139 -6.23 -3.75 0.37
N ALA A 140 -6.45 -5.07 0.50
CA ALA A 140 -5.37 -6.02 0.65
C ALA A 140 -4.50 -6.07 -0.62
N LEU A 141 -5.11 -6.17 -1.79
CA LEU A 141 -4.42 -6.23 -3.08
C LEU A 141 -3.56 -4.99 -3.34
N ARG A 142 -4.13 -3.75 -3.18
CA ARG A 142 -3.39 -2.52 -3.45
C ARG A 142 -2.23 -2.30 -2.48
N THR A 143 -2.36 -2.77 -1.23
CA THR A 143 -1.29 -2.67 -0.23
C THR A 143 -0.14 -3.61 -0.58
N GLY A 144 -0.44 -4.86 -0.97
CA GLY A 144 0.58 -5.78 -1.47
C GLY A 144 1.25 -5.26 -2.74
N ALA A 145 0.46 -4.75 -3.68
CA ALA A 145 0.96 -4.23 -4.96
C ALA A 145 1.91 -3.03 -4.79
N ALA A 146 1.62 -2.12 -3.85
CA ALA A 146 2.52 -1.01 -3.51
C ALA A 146 3.88 -1.53 -3.03
N SER A 147 3.88 -2.55 -2.14
CA SER A 147 5.11 -3.21 -1.69
C SER A 147 5.80 -3.99 -2.81
N GLY A 148 5.05 -4.64 -3.69
CA GLY A 148 5.59 -5.30 -4.87
C GLY A 148 6.33 -4.33 -5.79
N LEU A 149 5.72 -3.18 -6.07
CA LEU A 149 6.35 -2.11 -6.84
C LEU A 149 7.61 -1.58 -6.15
N ALA A 150 7.54 -1.29 -4.84
CA ALA A 150 8.70 -0.84 -4.07
C ALA A 150 9.83 -1.90 -4.07
N THR A 151 9.49 -3.17 -3.87
CA THR A 151 10.45 -4.29 -3.95
C THR A 151 11.11 -4.37 -5.32
N ARG A 152 10.34 -4.19 -6.41
CA ARG A 152 10.89 -4.19 -7.77
C ARG A 152 11.94 -3.09 -7.96
N LEU A 153 11.74 -1.92 -7.36
CA LEU A 153 12.63 -0.75 -7.50
C LEU A 153 13.81 -0.77 -6.52
N LEU A 154 13.62 -1.28 -5.30
CA LEU A 154 14.55 -1.06 -4.18
C LEU A 154 15.31 -2.32 -3.75
N ALA A 155 14.69 -3.51 -3.86
CA ALA A 155 15.37 -4.75 -3.50
C ALA A 155 16.37 -5.16 -4.55
N ARG A 156 17.41 -5.89 -4.13
CA ARG A 156 18.37 -6.52 -5.06
C ARG A 156 17.65 -7.45 -6.04
N PRO A 157 18.05 -7.49 -7.32
CA PRO A 157 17.42 -8.37 -8.32
C PRO A 157 17.54 -9.87 -7.98
N ASP A 158 18.62 -10.26 -7.30
CA ASP A 158 18.94 -11.62 -6.89
C ASP A 158 18.36 -12.00 -5.51
N ALA A 159 17.55 -11.13 -4.89
CA ALA A 159 16.91 -11.42 -3.62
C ALA A 159 15.88 -12.56 -3.77
N ASP A 160 16.19 -13.71 -3.20
CA ASP A 160 15.44 -14.96 -3.37
C ASP A 160 14.84 -15.49 -2.06
N ARG A 161 15.04 -14.80 -0.93
CA ARG A 161 14.50 -15.17 0.38
C ARG A 161 13.74 -14.02 1.02
N LEU A 162 12.53 -14.32 1.51
CA LEU A 162 11.65 -13.38 2.19
C LEU A 162 11.50 -13.76 3.67
N ALA A 163 11.71 -12.82 4.60
CA ALA A 163 11.25 -12.89 5.98
C ALA A 163 9.92 -12.13 6.11
N LEU A 164 8.83 -12.85 6.36
CA LEU A 164 7.47 -12.31 6.42
C LEU A 164 6.95 -12.32 7.86
N PHE A 165 6.69 -11.14 8.41
CA PHE A 165 6.10 -10.95 9.73
C PHE A 165 4.59 -10.71 9.61
N GLY A 166 3.80 -11.65 10.14
CA GLY A 166 2.35 -11.69 10.07
C GLY A 166 1.81 -12.86 9.25
N CYS A 167 0.55 -13.25 9.53
CA CYS A 167 -0.15 -14.36 8.88
C CYS A 167 -1.59 -13.96 8.49
N GLY A 168 -1.88 -12.68 8.40
CA GLY A 168 -3.19 -12.13 8.03
C GLY A 168 -3.34 -11.87 6.54
N ALA A 169 -4.46 -11.24 6.17
CA ALA A 169 -4.79 -10.90 4.78
C ALA A 169 -3.71 -10.02 4.12
N GLN A 170 -3.15 -9.07 4.87
CA GLN A 170 -2.07 -8.21 4.36
C GLN A 170 -0.77 -9.01 4.12
N ALA A 171 -0.39 -9.89 5.05
CA ALA A 171 0.78 -10.75 4.87
C ALA A 171 0.67 -11.63 3.62
N ALA A 172 -0.54 -12.13 3.33
CA ALA A 172 -0.84 -12.91 2.14
C ALA A 172 -0.56 -12.12 0.84
N THR A 173 -1.03 -10.89 0.76
CA THR A 173 -0.83 -10.05 -0.44
C THR A 173 0.58 -9.48 -0.53
N GLN A 174 1.28 -9.28 0.60
CA GLN A 174 2.72 -8.98 0.60
C GLN A 174 3.51 -10.11 -0.05
N LEU A 175 3.26 -11.36 0.38
CA LEU A 175 3.92 -12.55 -0.19
C LEU A 175 3.63 -12.67 -1.69
N GLU A 176 2.35 -12.58 -2.09
CA GLU A 176 1.92 -12.67 -3.48
C GLU A 176 2.62 -11.62 -4.36
N ALA A 177 2.63 -10.35 -3.92
CA ALA A 177 3.21 -9.27 -4.68
C ALA A 177 4.74 -9.36 -4.80
N ILE A 178 5.43 -9.73 -3.73
CA ILE A 178 6.88 -9.90 -3.73
C ILE A 178 7.27 -11.07 -4.63
N HIS A 179 6.52 -12.17 -4.58
CA HIS A 179 6.74 -13.32 -5.48
C HIS A 179 6.55 -12.97 -6.96
N CYS A 180 5.62 -12.06 -7.30
CA CYS A 180 5.45 -11.57 -8.67
C CYS A 180 6.69 -10.84 -9.22
N VAL A 181 7.52 -10.25 -8.36
CA VAL A 181 8.61 -9.34 -8.78
C VAL A 181 10.01 -9.85 -8.43
N ARG A 182 10.12 -10.94 -7.66
CA ARG A 182 11.40 -11.56 -7.25
C ARG A 182 11.32 -13.08 -7.34
N PRO A 183 12.42 -13.75 -7.71
CA PRO A 183 12.47 -15.22 -7.87
C PRO A 183 12.61 -15.90 -6.51
N LEU A 184 11.59 -15.78 -5.65
CA LEU A 184 11.64 -16.36 -4.31
C LEU A 184 11.86 -17.87 -4.36
N ARG A 185 12.79 -18.35 -3.56
CA ARG A 185 13.07 -19.78 -3.33
C ARG A 185 12.62 -20.27 -1.97
N GLU A 186 12.50 -19.35 -1.00
CA GLU A 186 12.08 -19.68 0.36
C GLU A 186 11.42 -18.47 1.04
N VAL A 187 10.41 -18.75 1.86
CA VAL A 187 9.74 -17.75 2.71
C VAL A 187 9.77 -18.21 4.17
N LEU A 188 10.34 -17.37 5.04
CA LEU A 188 10.38 -17.54 6.49
C LEU A 188 9.23 -16.73 7.10
N VAL A 189 8.27 -17.39 7.74
CA VAL A 189 7.08 -16.75 8.30
C VAL A 189 7.21 -16.61 9.82
N PHE A 190 6.97 -15.40 10.31
CA PHE A 190 7.02 -15.06 11.74
C PHE A 190 5.62 -14.66 12.21
N GLY A 191 4.94 -15.53 12.92
CA GLY A 191 3.60 -15.31 13.48
C GLY A 191 3.59 -15.52 15.00
N ARG A 192 2.73 -14.79 15.70
CA ARG A 192 2.57 -14.94 17.17
C ARG A 192 1.92 -16.26 17.57
N ASP A 193 0.97 -16.71 16.77
CA ASP A 193 0.26 -17.98 16.98
C ASP A 193 0.86 -19.04 16.05
N ALA A 194 1.41 -20.11 16.63
CA ALA A 194 2.09 -21.15 15.89
C ALA A 194 1.13 -21.94 14.97
N GLY A 195 -0.12 -22.15 15.40
CA GLY A 195 -1.12 -22.86 14.60
C GLY A 195 -1.56 -22.04 13.38
N VAL A 196 -1.81 -20.75 13.56
CA VAL A 196 -2.14 -19.84 12.45
C VAL A 196 -0.96 -19.72 11.49
N ALA A 197 0.27 -19.62 12.00
CA ALA A 197 1.48 -19.57 11.17
C ALA A 197 1.67 -20.86 10.36
N ALA A 198 1.48 -22.02 10.98
CA ALA A 198 1.58 -23.32 10.30
C ALA A 198 0.52 -23.47 9.18
N ALA A 199 -0.73 -23.10 9.45
CA ALA A 199 -1.79 -23.12 8.45
C ALA A 199 -1.51 -22.16 7.28
N PHE A 200 -1.00 -20.97 7.56
CA PHE A 200 -0.56 -20.00 6.54
C PHE A 200 0.57 -20.61 5.69
N CYS A 201 1.57 -21.18 6.30
CA CYS A 201 2.71 -21.80 5.63
C CYS A 201 2.26 -22.94 4.70
N THR A 202 1.44 -23.86 5.18
CA THR A 202 0.92 -24.97 4.38
C THR A 202 0.16 -24.48 3.15
N ARG A 203 -0.77 -23.53 3.35
CA ARG A 203 -1.55 -22.95 2.26
C ARG A 203 -0.65 -22.34 1.18
N TRP A 204 0.29 -21.50 1.59
CA TRP A 204 1.11 -20.74 0.64
C TRP A 204 2.23 -21.58 0.02
N SER A 205 2.76 -22.58 0.73
CA SER A 205 3.71 -23.53 0.14
C SER A 205 3.06 -24.29 -1.01
N THR A 206 1.81 -24.74 -0.82
CA THR A 206 1.04 -25.42 -1.88
C THR A 206 0.72 -24.46 -3.04
N ALA A 207 0.30 -23.23 -2.74
CA ALA A 207 -0.14 -22.27 -3.77
C ALA A 207 1.04 -21.78 -4.66
N LEU A 208 2.23 -21.62 -4.08
CA LEU A 208 3.39 -21.07 -4.79
C LEU A 208 4.38 -22.14 -5.28
N GLY A 209 4.26 -23.39 -4.82
CA GLY A 209 5.17 -24.47 -5.17
C GLY A 209 6.60 -24.27 -4.64
N LEU A 210 6.77 -23.51 -3.55
CA LEU A 210 8.06 -23.26 -2.91
C LEU A 210 7.96 -23.41 -1.39
N PRO A 211 9.10 -23.62 -0.68
CA PRO A 211 9.09 -23.71 0.78
C PRO A 211 8.62 -22.41 1.44
N VAL A 212 7.47 -22.48 2.11
CA VAL A 212 6.96 -21.45 3.02
C VAL A 212 6.86 -22.10 4.39
N ARG A 213 7.66 -21.68 5.37
CA ARG A 213 7.75 -22.33 6.67
C ARG A 213 7.90 -21.33 7.82
N PRO A 214 7.58 -21.72 9.05
CA PRO A 214 7.91 -20.92 10.22
C PRO A 214 9.43 -20.63 10.27
N GLY A 215 9.78 -19.35 10.45
CA GLY A 215 11.15 -18.88 10.57
C GLY A 215 11.64 -18.90 12.01
N LEU A 216 12.95 -19.04 12.19
CA LEU A 216 13.63 -18.85 13.46
C LEU A 216 14.33 -17.50 13.46
N ARG A 217 14.33 -16.78 14.60
CA ARG A 217 14.89 -15.43 14.70
C ARG A 217 16.31 -15.31 14.14
N ARG A 218 17.16 -16.32 14.37
CA ARG A 218 18.53 -16.40 13.84
C ARG A 218 18.61 -16.49 12.30
N GLU A 219 17.50 -16.72 11.62
CA GLU A 219 17.44 -16.82 10.15
C GLU A 219 17.09 -15.49 9.48
N ILE A 220 16.62 -14.49 10.24
CA ILE A 220 16.28 -13.15 9.71
C ILE A 220 17.44 -12.57 8.88
N PRO A 221 18.72 -12.63 9.32
CA PRO A 221 19.85 -12.09 8.56
C PRO A 221 20.10 -12.77 7.21
N THR A 222 19.45 -13.90 6.93
CA THR A 222 19.61 -14.60 5.66
C THR A 222 18.63 -14.09 4.58
N ALA A 223 17.66 -13.25 4.94
CA ALA A 223 16.66 -12.73 4.02
C ALA A 223 17.06 -11.34 3.52
N LEU A 224 17.15 -11.20 2.20
CA LEU A 224 17.36 -9.90 1.53
C LEU A 224 16.07 -9.08 1.40
N ILE A 225 14.92 -9.69 1.63
CA ILE A 225 13.64 -9.01 1.66
C ILE A 225 12.96 -9.32 2.99
N VAL A 226 12.46 -8.26 3.65
CA VAL A 226 11.64 -8.36 4.86
C VAL A 226 10.31 -7.68 4.57
N ALA A 227 9.19 -8.28 5.00
CA ALA A 227 7.89 -7.64 4.93
C ALA A 227 7.20 -7.73 6.31
N THR A 228 6.69 -6.60 6.80
CA THR A 228 5.95 -6.56 8.06
C THR A 228 4.52 -6.14 7.80
N ALA A 229 3.57 -6.97 8.25
CA ALA A 229 2.13 -6.79 8.09
C ALA A 229 1.41 -7.24 9.37
N THR A 230 1.75 -6.63 10.50
CA THR A 230 1.29 -7.00 11.83
C THR A 230 0.52 -5.87 12.51
N THR A 231 0.00 -6.14 13.70
CA THR A 231 -0.58 -5.16 14.61
C THR A 231 0.37 -4.89 15.80
N ALA A 232 1.68 -4.98 15.57
CA ALA A 232 2.66 -4.79 16.63
C ALA A 232 2.69 -3.34 17.11
N MET A 233 2.83 -3.19 18.42
CA MET A 233 3.01 -1.89 19.06
C MET A 233 4.49 -1.55 19.24
N ASP A 234 5.38 -2.53 19.14
CA ASP A 234 6.82 -2.43 19.32
C ASP A 234 7.57 -3.13 18.20
N PRO A 235 8.84 -2.73 17.94
CA PRO A 235 9.66 -3.29 16.87
C PRO A 235 9.73 -4.82 16.90
N LEU A 236 9.59 -5.43 15.73
CA LEU A 236 9.55 -6.89 15.56
C LEU A 236 10.93 -7.54 15.63
N PHE A 237 11.96 -6.78 15.32
CA PHE A 237 13.36 -7.21 15.28
C PHE A 237 14.28 -6.03 15.62
N ALA A 238 15.54 -6.33 15.96
CA ALA A 238 16.59 -5.35 16.12
C ALA A 238 17.27 -5.05 14.77
N LEU A 239 17.90 -3.87 14.64
CA LEU A 239 18.58 -3.48 13.39
C LEU A 239 19.68 -4.48 12.99
N GLU A 240 20.40 -5.01 13.98
CA GLU A 240 21.53 -5.94 13.81
C GLU A 240 21.08 -7.33 13.36
N GLU A 241 19.79 -7.62 13.42
CA GLU A 241 19.21 -8.88 12.94
C GLU A 241 18.91 -8.86 11.45
N LEU A 242 18.99 -7.69 10.79
CA LEU A 242 18.77 -7.61 9.36
C LEU A 242 20.03 -7.96 8.56
N HIS A 243 19.83 -8.51 7.36
CA HIS A 243 20.91 -8.56 6.37
C HIS A 243 21.38 -7.13 6.07
N PRO A 244 22.69 -6.83 5.95
CA PRO A 244 23.19 -5.46 5.74
C PRO A 244 22.63 -4.73 4.51
N GLU A 245 22.14 -5.46 3.53
CA GLU A 245 21.52 -4.93 2.31
C GLU A 245 20.03 -5.30 2.18
N ALA A 246 19.34 -5.53 3.31
CA ALA A 246 17.93 -5.90 3.29
C ALA A 246 17.05 -4.75 2.78
N HIS A 247 16.06 -5.11 1.95
CA HIS A 247 14.92 -4.28 1.64
C HIS A 247 13.76 -4.63 2.56
N VAL A 248 13.18 -3.62 3.22
CA VAL A 248 12.09 -3.80 4.19
C VAL A 248 10.82 -3.11 3.71
N ASN A 249 9.72 -3.87 3.52
CA ASN A 249 8.37 -3.34 3.33
C ASN A 249 7.64 -3.32 4.67
N ALA A 250 7.17 -2.16 5.13
CA ALA A 250 6.47 -2.01 6.40
C ALA A 250 5.10 -1.39 6.21
N VAL A 251 4.04 -2.21 6.40
CA VAL A 251 2.66 -1.82 6.10
C VAL A 251 1.68 -2.01 7.26
N GLY A 252 2.10 -2.63 8.36
CA GLY A 252 1.19 -2.98 9.46
C GLY A 252 0.89 -1.81 10.39
N SER A 253 1.84 -0.92 10.65
CA SER A 253 1.67 0.25 11.49
C SER A 253 1.16 1.46 10.69
N PHE A 254 -0.01 1.96 11.04
CA PHE A 254 -0.68 3.13 10.42
C PHE A 254 -1.31 4.04 11.47
N THR A 255 -0.78 4.01 12.69
CA THR A 255 -1.14 4.92 13.78
C THR A 255 0.12 5.34 14.52
N PRO A 256 0.17 6.53 15.14
CA PRO A 256 1.36 7.02 15.84
C PRO A 256 1.87 6.12 16.98
N GLN A 257 1.02 5.26 17.52
CA GLN A 257 1.37 4.35 18.62
C GLN A 257 1.98 3.04 18.14
N ALA A 258 1.55 2.55 16.97
CA ALA A 258 2.00 1.27 16.42
C ALA A 258 3.39 1.40 15.77
N CYS A 259 4.25 0.41 15.97
CA CYS A 259 5.60 0.42 15.43
C CYS A 259 6.06 -1.00 15.13
N GLU A 260 6.46 -1.28 13.90
CA GLU A 260 6.97 -2.58 13.47
C GLU A 260 8.49 -2.58 13.33
N LEU A 261 9.09 -1.44 13.00
CA LEU A 261 10.51 -1.29 12.70
C LEU A 261 11.29 -0.64 13.84
N PRO A 262 12.55 -1.03 14.08
CA PRO A 262 13.41 -0.29 14.98
C PRO A 262 13.62 1.14 14.46
N PRO A 263 13.41 2.19 15.28
CA PRO A 263 13.57 3.58 14.84
C PRO A 263 14.96 3.88 14.25
N ALA A 264 16.01 3.22 14.72
CA ALA A 264 17.36 3.34 14.18
C ALA A 264 17.49 2.92 12.71
N LEU A 265 16.60 2.04 12.22
CA LEU A 265 16.57 1.65 10.80
C LEU A 265 16.19 2.84 9.92
N LEU A 266 15.23 3.68 10.32
CA LEU A 266 14.85 4.88 9.56
C LEU A 266 15.98 5.90 9.50
N ALA A 267 16.84 5.91 10.52
CA ALA A 267 18.00 6.78 10.58
C ALA A 267 19.17 6.33 9.69
N SER A 268 19.31 5.04 9.43
CA SER A 268 20.43 4.48 8.67
C SER A 268 20.08 4.09 7.23
N ALA A 269 18.79 3.80 6.96
CA ALA A 269 18.32 3.33 5.66
C ALA A 269 18.01 4.46 4.67
N ARG A 270 17.92 4.09 3.39
CA ARG A 270 17.19 4.87 2.40
C ARG A 270 15.71 4.63 2.59
N VAL A 271 14.99 5.64 3.07
CA VAL A 271 13.55 5.53 3.36
C VAL A 271 12.74 6.09 2.21
N VAL A 272 11.81 5.29 1.72
CA VAL A 272 10.83 5.62 0.67
C VAL A 272 9.43 5.42 1.24
N VAL A 273 8.50 6.30 0.91
CA VAL A 273 7.13 6.27 1.42
C VAL A 273 6.10 6.26 0.31
N ASP A 274 4.90 5.81 0.61
CA ASP A 274 3.76 5.86 -0.32
C ASP A 274 3.20 7.28 -0.50
N GLN A 275 3.16 8.05 0.57
CA GLN A 275 2.81 9.47 0.61
C GLN A 275 3.49 10.11 1.80
N ARG A 276 4.27 11.15 1.58
CA ARG A 276 5.12 11.78 2.59
C ARG A 276 4.32 12.32 3.77
N GLU A 277 3.30 13.13 3.47
CA GLU A 277 2.46 13.74 4.50
C GLU A 277 1.80 12.69 5.39
N GLY A 278 1.15 11.69 4.78
CA GLY A 278 0.46 10.61 5.50
C GLY A 278 1.41 9.80 6.37
N CYS A 279 2.56 9.41 5.86
CA CYS A 279 3.54 8.65 6.63
C CYS A 279 4.11 9.44 7.81
N LEU A 280 4.44 10.70 7.61
CA LEU A 280 5.00 11.55 8.67
C LEU A 280 3.98 11.85 9.79
N GLN A 281 2.68 11.83 9.48
CA GLN A 281 1.60 12.05 10.44
C GLN A 281 1.15 10.78 11.15
N GLU A 282 1.15 9.63 10.48
CA GLU A 282 0.46 8.43 10.97
C GLU A 282 1.40 7.29 11.35
N ALA A 283 2.61 7.19 10.79
CA ALA A 283 3.49 6.06 11.07
C ALA A 283 4.26 6.24 12.38
N GLY A 284 4.04 5.34 13.34
CA GLY A 284 4.68 5.40 14.66
C GLY A 284 6.20 5.28 14.61
N GLU A 285 6.76 4.66 13.57
CA GLU A 285 8.20 4.59 13.33
C GLU A 285 8.81 6.01 13.23
N PHE A 286 8.20 6.91 12.47
CA PHE A 286 8.64 8.30 12.35
C PHE A 286 8.47 9.07 13.65
N HIS A 287 7.35 8.87 14.36
CA HIS A 287 7.12 9.51 15.66
C HIS A 287 8.19 9.10 16.67
N ARG A 288 8.50 7.80 16.77
CA ARG A 288 9.52 7.29 17.70
C ARG A 288 10.93 7.72 17.31
N ALA A 289 11.27 7.70 16.02
CA ALA A 289 12.56 8.13 15.54
C ALA A 289 12.79 9.64 15.78
N ARG A 290 11.78 10.48 15.58
CA ARG A 290 11.83 11.91 15.92
C ARG A 290 11.96 12.14 17.41
N ALA A 291 11.17 11.48 18.22
CA ALA A 291 11.24 11.60 19.69
C ALA A 291 12.62 11.18 20.25
N ALA A 292 13.31 10.30 19.56
CA ALA A 292 14.68 9.88 19.91
C ALA A 292 15.79 10.77 19.27
N GLY A 293 15.46 11.85 18.54
CA GLY A 293 16.43 12.72 17.85
C GLY A 293 17.17 12.07 16.68
N LEU A 294 16.73 10.90 16.23
CA LEU A 294 17.41 10.11 15.20
C LEU A 294 17.25 10.67 13.78
N LEU A 295 16.28 11.55 13.57
CA LEU A 295 15.98 12.15 12.26
C LEU A 295 16.42 13.61 12.16
N ASP A 296 17.09 14.15 13.17
CA ASP A 296 17.54 15.54 13.19
C ASP A 296 18.53 15.81 12.06
N GLY A 297 18.26 16.85 11.29
CA GLY A 297 19.07 17.23 10.13
C GLY A 297 18.98 16.29 8.92
N ARG A 298 18.13 15.29 8.94
CA ARG A 298 17.90 14.40 7.79
C ARG A 298 16.82 14.98 6.87
N PRO A 299 16.95 14.76 5.55
CA PRO A 299 15.89 15.13 4.62
C PRO A 299 14.64 14.27 4.86
N ASP A 300 13.49 14.80 4.48
CA ASP A 300 12.25 14.03 4.45
C ASP A 300 12.38 12.81 3.53
N PRO A 301 11.64 11.72 3.80
CA PRO A 301 11.69 10.51 2.99
C PRO A 301 11.23 10.78 1.56
N GLN A 302 11.83 10.08 0.59
CA GLN A 302 11.41 10.12 -0.79
C GLN A 302 10.03 9.46 -0.97
N GLU A 303 9.21 9.96 -1.89
CA GLU A 303 8.00 9.25 -2.31
C GLU A 303 8.31 8.23 -3.40
N LEU A 304 7.54 7.15 -3.46
CA LEU A 304 7.77 6.08 -4.43
C LEU A 304 7.65 6.57 -5.88
N GLY A 305 6.80 7.58 -6.13
CA GLY A 305 6.66 8.22 -7.45
C GLY A 305 7.91 8.96 -7.90
N GLU A 306 8.62 9.61 -6.97
CA GLU A 306 9.90 10.29 -7.26
C GLU A 306 10.96 9.30 -7.79
N LEU A 307 10.95 8.04 -7.30
CA LEU A 307 11.84 7.00 -7.81
C LEU A 307 11.48 6.57 -9.24
N LEU A 308 10.19 6.54 -9.56
CA LEU A 308 9.72 6.20 -10.90
C LEU A 308 10.12 7.26 -11.94
N GLU A 309 10.22 8.55 -11.53
CA GLU A 309 10.69 9.64 -12.39
C GLU A 309 12.22 9.60 -12.62
N ALA A 310 12.99 9.23 -11.60
CA ALA A 310 14.46 9.28 -11.61
C ALA A 310 15.14 8.18 -12.45
N ASN A 311 14.44 7.33 -13.19
CA ASN A 311 14.92 6.09 -13.82
C ASN A 311 15.42 5.03 -12.82
N ALA A 312 14.68 3.97 -12.65
CA ALA A 312 14.83 2.92 -11.63
C ALA A 312 16.24 2.31 -11.48
N THR A 313 17.09 2.39 -12.52
CA THR A 313 18.49 1.92 -12.49
C THR A 313 19.41 2.69 -11.54
N ALA A 314 19.03 3.88 -11.12
CA ALA A 314 19.78 4.67 -10.13
C ALA A 314 19.35 4.32 -8.68
N ALA A 315 18.17 3.76 -8.48
CA ALA A 315 17.60 3.46 -7.18
C ALA A 315 18.34 2.35 -6.40
N THR A 316 18.98 1.43 -7.11
CA THR A 316 19.69 0.27 -6.54
C THR A 316 21.19 0.50 -6.32
N ARG A 317 21.74 1.67 -6.65
CA ARG A 317 23.18 1.97 -6.55
C ARG A 317 23.58 2.61 -5.21
N GLY A 318 23.22 1.98 -4.12
CA GLY A 318 23.74 2.37 -2.80
C GLY A 318 23.69 1.13 -1.91
N GLY A 319 24.82 0.72 -1.36
CA GLY A 319 24.83 -0.33 -0.33
C GLY A 319 24.04 0.11 0.90
N GLY A 320 23.57 -0.86 1.69
CA GLY A 320 22.83 -0.62 2.91
C GLY A 320 21.33 -0.92 2.82
N HIS A 321 20.63 -0.65 3.91
CA HIS A 321 19.20 -0.93 4.01
C HIS A 321 18.35 0.02 3.17
N THR A 322 17.28 -0.51 2.57
CA THR A 322 16.20 0.27 1.99
C THR A 322 14.89 -0.05 2.71
N VAL A 323 14.07 0.96 2.95
CA VAL A 323 12.76 0.82 3.61
C VAL A 323 11.69 1.42 2.73
N PHE A 324 10.64 0.65 2.45
CA PHE A 324 9.38 1.18 1.96
C PHE A 324 8.36 1.19 3.11
N LYS A 325 7.97 2.38 3.56
CA LYS A 325 6.94 2.57 4.58
C LYS A 325 5.65 3.04 3.93
N SER A 326 4.55 2.32 4.19
CA SER A 326 3.22 2.68 3.69
C SER A 326 2.19 2.69 4.80
N VAL A 327 1.38 3.73 4.83
CA VAL A 327 0.17 3.83 5.65
C VAL A 327 -1.09 3.69 4.80
N GLY A 328 -0.93 3.65 3.47
CA GLY A 328 -1.99 3.57 2.49
C GLY A 328 -2.70 4.89 2.26
N ASN A 329 -3.06 5.17 1.03
CA ASN A 329 -3.82 6.37 0.66
C ASN A 329 -4.95 6.04 -0.32
N ALA A 330 -5.86 6.99 -0.53
CA ALA A 330 -7.04 6.80 -1.35
C ALA A 330 -6.73 6.60 -2.85
N LEU A 331 -5.59 7.11 -3.33
CA LEU A 331 -5.24 6.97 -4.74
C LEU A 331 -4.85 5.54 -5.13
N GLN A 332 -4.28 4.79 -4.20
CA GLN A 332 -4.03 3.36 -4.41
C GLN A 332 -5.36 2.60 -4.62
N ASP A 333 -6.41 3.00 -3.90
CA ASP A 333 -7.75 2.42 -4.07
C ASP A 333 -8.34 2.83 -5.42
N LEU A 334 -8.24 4.11 -5.81
CA LEU A 334 -8.72 4.61 -7.11
C LEU A 334 -7.99 3.95 -8.29
N ALA A 335 -6.68 3.72 -8.18
CA ALA A 335 -5.94 3.01 -9.23
C ALA A 335 -6.48 1.58 -9.46
N CYS A 336 -6.83 0.87 -8.38
CA CYS A 336 -7.51 -0.42 -8.48
C CYS A 336 -8.91 -0.31 -9.08
N VAL A 337 -9.68 0.72 -8.72
CA VAL A 337 -10.99 1.02 -9.34
C VAL A 337 -10.84 1.21 -10.85
N CYS A 338 -9.89 2.03 -11.29
CA CYS A 338 -9.60 2.22 -12.70
C CYS A 338 -9.22 0.90 -13.39
N ALA A 339 -8.35 0.10 -12.75
CA ALA A 339 -7.98 -1.20 -13.29
C ALA A 339 -9.15 -2.18 -13.33
N LEU A 340 -10.08 -2.14 -12.37
CA LEU A 340 -11.25 -3.02 -12.30
C LEU A 340 -12.28 -2.69 -13.39
N LEU A 341 -12.60 -1.42 -13.54
CA LEU A 341 -13.68 -0.93 -14.42
C LEU A 341 -13.21 -0.66 -15.87
N SER A 342 -11.91 -0.63 -16.13
CA SER A 342 -11.40 -0.54 -17.50
C SER A 342 -11.30 -1.92 -18.15
N PRO A 343 -11.58 -2.04 -19.46
CA PRO A 343 -11.38 -3.30 -20.18
C PRO A 343 -9.95 -3.83 -19.98
N ALA A 344 -9.80 -5.14 -19.89
CA ALA A 344 -8.48 -5.77 -19.96
C ALA A 344 -7.87 -5.48 -21.33
N GLN A 345 -6.72 -4.81 -21.33
CA GLN A 345 -5.91 -4.60 -22.54
C GLN A 345 -5.19 -5.89 -22.94
#